data_b2b5858ce5044b454e4a2f2c8eefedcd
#
_entry.id   b2b5858ce5044b454e4a2f2c8eefedcd
#
_cell.length_a   1.000
_cell.length_b   1.000
_cell.length_c   1.000
_cell.angle_alpha   90.00
_cell.angle_beta   90.00
_cell.angle_gamma   90.00
#
_symmetry.space_group_name_H-M   'P 1'
#
loop_
_entity.id
_entity.type
_entity.pdbx_description
1 polymer ?
#
loop_
_entity_poly.entity_id
_entity_poly.type
_entity_poly.pdbx_seq_one_letter_code
_entity_poly.pdbx_strand_id
1 'polypeptide(L)'
;MGTVSRTLRNVLPICLLLLIPNASPAQDPDMLRHFDYDQKAPIGIKHAGVQRRAQATVYDITYESPKGGVVPAYLVVPKGSGPFAAIEWGHWYWQNSSMRNRKEFLDEAIVLAQGGVISLLTDGPVARPGHEPIKDPIDERQATEFIQAVIDMRRGLDLLLARKDVDRQRVAYVGHSYGANVGALLSGLDRRIKAFVLMAGSMSDEVNAQTKGYQEFRQKVGAEKLDAFVAKYSYLDQGKYVSHAAPAVVFLQFANQEKFLTPELAQKHAAIVSEPKQVKFYEAPHSLNAEARRDRIQFLTEQLKLKRLPEAAIAGIPNLYQPPDPNE
;
A
#
# COMPACT_ATOMS: atom_id res chain seq x y z
N MET A 1 43.05 -42.35 55.79
CA MET A 1 41.67 -41.91 55.83
C MET A 1 41.53 -40.65 55.00
N GLY A 2 41.18 -40.77 53.75
CA GLY A 2 41.01 -39.62 52.80
C GLY A 2 39.59 -39.59 52.29
N THR A 3 38.91 -38.51 52.61
CA THR A 3 37.54 -38.21 52.20
C THR A 3 37.53 -37.63 50.78
N VAL A 4 36.89 -38.34 49.86
CA VAL A 4 36.66 -37.87 48.49
C VAL A 4 35.33 -37.11 48.46
N SER A 5 35.43 -35.76 48.18
CA SER A 5 34.28 -34.89 47.96
C SER A 5 33.82 -35.05 46.51
N ARG A 6 32.56 -35.52 46.31
CA ARG A 6 31.89 -35.56 45.02
C ARG A 6 31.13 -34.25 44.80
N THR A 7 31.61 -33.43 43.87
CA THR A 7 30.88 -32.27 43.37
C THR A 7 29.85 -32.74 42.33
N LEU A 8 28.56 -32.59 42.67
CA LEU A 8 27.43 -32.72 41.73
C LEU A 8 27.41 -31.49 40.83
N ARG A 9 27.63 -31.70 39.52
CA ARG A 9 27.33 -30.67 38.49
C ARG A 9 25.84 -30.73 38.16
N ASN A 10 25.10 -29.71 38.55
CA ASN A 10 23.75 -29.52 38.09
C ASN A 10 23.76 -29.12 36.62
N VAL A 11 23.31 -30.01 35.75
CA VAL A 11 23.03 -29.72 34.34
C VAL A 11 21.56 -29.27 34.26
N LEU A 12 21.34 -27.98 34.09
CA LEU A 12 20.02 -27.43 33.74
C LEU A 12 19.67 -27.87 32.30
N PRO A 13 18.48 -28.45 32.04
CA PRO A 13 18.03 -28.71 30.70
C PRO A 13 17.66 -27.36 30.03
N ILE A 14 18.36 -27.02 28.95
CA ILE A 14 17.96 -25.94 28.04
C ILE A 14 16.71 -26.43 27.32
N CYS A 15 15.53 -25.97 27.75
CA CYS A 15 14.31 -26.11 26.96
C CYS A 15 14.43 -25.22 25.72
N LEU A 16 14.75 -25.85 24.59
CA LEU A 16 14.68 -25.22 23.29
C LEU A 16 13.18 -25.06 22.94
N LEU A 17 12.62 -23.87 23.20
CA LEU A 17 11.30 -23.48 22.72
C LEU A 17 11.39 -23.41 21.18
N LEU A 18 10.99 -24.46 20.50
CA LEU A 18 10.69 -24.43 19.08
C LEU A 18 9.50 -23.50 18.88
N LEU A 19 9.78 -22.26 18.45
CA LEU A 19 8.77 -21.36 17.90
C LEU A 19 8.26 -22.02 16.61
N ILE A 20 7.17 -22.79 16.74
CA ILE A 20 6.40 -23.24 15.58
C ILE A 20 5.77 -21.96 14.99
N PRO A 21 6.15 -21.54 13.78
CA PRO A 21 5.45 -20.43 13.16
C PRO A 21 3.99 -20.86 13.02
N ASN A 22 3.08 -20.10 13.60
CA ASN A 22 1.66 -20.23 13.32
C ASN A 22 1.49 -20.00 11.81
N ALA A 23 1.35 -21.05 11.05
CA ALA A 23 1.03 -20.96 9.63
C ALA A 23 -0.37 -20.34 9.55
N SER A 24 -0.45 -19.12 9.03
CA SER A 24 -1.75 -18.54 8.69
C SER A 24 -2.48 -19.51 7.76
N PRO A 25 -3.78 -19.73 7.94
CA PRO A 25 -4.55 -20.59 7.04
C PRO A 25 -4.35 -20.12 5.59
N ALA A 26 -4.31 -21.06 4.66
CA ALA A 26 -4.16 -20.74 3.24
C ALA A 26 -5.31 -19.85 2.77
N GLN A 27 -5.00 -18.84 1.94
CA GLN A 27 -6.04 -18.03 1.31
C GLN A 27 -6.88 -18.90 0.37
N ASP A 28 -8.17 -18.57 0.29
CA ASP A 28 -9.10 -19.23 -0.63
C ASP A 28 -8.68 -18.99 -2.10
N PRO A 29 -8.36 -20.03 -2.87
CA PRO A 29 -7.95 -19.89 -4.26
C PRO A 29 -9.04 -19.22 -5.15
N ASP A 30 -10.31 -19.41 -4.85
CA ASP A 30 -11.40 -18.82 -5.63
C ASP A 30 -11.44 -17.30 -5.45
N MET A 31 -11.16 -16.83 -4.24
CA MET A 31 -11.02 -15.40 -3.96
C MET A 31 -9.89 -14.77 -4.78
N LEU A 32 -8.77 -15.45 -4.94
CA LEU A 32 -7.60 -14.93 -5.66
C LEU A 32 -7.83 -14.81 -7.17
N ARG A 33 -8.66 -15.67 -7.77
CA ARG A 33 -8.95 -15.69 -9.22
C ARG A 33 -9.55 -14.39 -9.75
N HIS A 34 -10.24 -13.62 -8.91
CA HIS A 34 -10.80 -12.32 -9.31
C HIS A 34 -9.73 -11.32 -9.77
N PHE A 35 -8.48 -11.54 -9.37
CA PHE A 35 -7.33 -10.69 -9.70
C PHE A 35 -6.37 -11.31 -10.72
N ASP A 36 -6.77 -12.41 -11.35
CA ASP A 36 -5.95 -13.06 -12.39
C ASP A 36 -5.95 -12.24 -13.69
N TYR A 37 -4.80 -12.23 -14.32
CA TYR A 37 -4.58 -11.63 -15.62
C TYR A 37 -3.43 -12.33 -16.36
N ASP A 38 -3.33 -12.13 -17.67
CA ASP A 38 -2.21 -12.65 -18.46
C ASP A 38 -0.93 -11.85 -18.21
N GLN A 39 -0.06 -12.38 -17.37
CA GLN A 39 1.24 -11.78 -17.05
C GLN A 39 2.22 -11.79 -18.22
N LYS A 40 1.98 -12.63 -19.26
CA LYS A 40 2.84 -12.74 -20.45
C LYS A 40 2.44 -11.74 -21.54
N ALA A 41 1.26 -11.15 -21.45
CA ALA A 41 0.85 -10.12 -22.41
C ALA A 41 1.89 -8.98 -22.48
N PRO A 42 2.10 -8.34 -23.62
CA PRO A 42 2.98 -7.18 -23.72
C PRO A 42 2.57 -6.07 -22.77
N ILE A 43 3.56 -5.41 -22.12
CA ILE A 43 3.25 -4.30 -21.18
C ILE A 43 2.77 -3.05 -21.94
N GLY A 44 3.15 -2.89 -23.19
CA GLY A 44 2.64 -1.82 -24.07
C GLY A 44 3.03 -0.42 -23.60
N ILE A 45 4.27 -0.23 -23.14
CA ILE A 45 4.75 1.07 -22.63
C ILE A 45 4.81 2.09 -23.76
N LYS A 46 4.21 3.28 -23.54
CA LYS A 46 4.34 4.45 -24.43
C LYS A 46 4.85 5.64 -23.61
N HIS A 47 5.73 6.44 -24.21
CA HIS A 47 6.27 7.65 -23.61
C HIS A 47 5.46 8.87 -24.06
N ALA A 48 4.96 9.66 -23.11
CA ALA A 48 4.22 10.89 -23.34
C ALA A 48 5.06 12.14 -23.04
N GLY A 49 6.09 12.03 -22.18
CA GLY A 49 6.93 13.15 -21.82
C GLY A 49 8.13 12.77 -20.97
N VAL A 50 9.05 13.72 -20.83
CA VAL A 50 10.26 13.55 -20.02
C VAL A 50 10.58 14.86 -19.29
N GLN A 51 10.86 14.80 -17.99
CA GLN A 51 11.33 15.89 -17.17
C GLN A 51 12.68 15.50 -16.53
N ARG A 52 13.74 16.22 -16.85
CA ARG A 52 15.05 16.02 -16.20
C ARG A 52 15.13 16.85 -14.93
N ARG A 53 15.41 16.20 -13.82
CA ARG A 53 15.65 16.81 -12.50
C ARG A 53 17.11 16.61 -12.10
N ALA A 54 17.56 17.34 -11.07
CA ALA A 54 18.94 17.21 -10.60
C ALA A 54 19.27 15.78 -10.15
N GLN A 55 18.33 15.07 -9.52
CA GLN A 55 18.54 13.76 -8.91
C GLN A 55 17.96 12.60 -9.71
N ALA A 56 16.99 12.85 -10.60
CA ALA A 56 16.24 11.83 -11.31
C ALA A 56 15.77 12.31 -12.69
N THR A 57 15.36 11.37 -13.51
CA THR A 57 14.53 11.63 -14.69
C THR A 57 13.13 11.12 -14.44
N VAL A 58 12.13 11.96 -14.64
CA VAL A 58 10.71 11.62 -14.59
C VAL A 58 10.20 11.40 -15.99
N TYR A 59 9.79 10.19 -16.29
CA TYR A 59 9.14 9.84 -17.55
C TYR A 59 7.64 9.85 -17.34
N ASP A 60 6.91 10.61 -18.16
CA ASP A 60 5.46 10.47 -18.29
C ASP A 60 5.20 9.32 -19.26
N ILE A 61 4.57 8.27 -18.78
CA ILE A 61 4.33 7.06 -19.58
C ILE A 61 2.87 6.62 -19.46
N THR A 62 2.48 5.76 -20.39
CA THR A 62 1.31 4.90 -20.23
C THR A 62 1.73 3.45 -20.43
N TYR A 63 1.00 2.52 -19.81
CA TYR A 63 1.10 1.09 -20.08
C TYR A 63 -0.30 0.49 -20.23
N GLU A 64 -0.39 -0.69 -20.85
CA GLU A 64 -1.68 -1.33 -21.09
C GLU A 64 -2.23 -2.00 -19.83
N SER A 65 -3.52 -1.71 -19.53
CA SER A 65 -4.25 -2.40 -18.47
C SER A 65 -4.69 -3.79 -18.95
N PRO A 66 -4.47 -4.85 -18.15
CA PRO A 66 -5.01 -6.18 -18.47
C PRO A 66 -6.55 -6.23 -18.54
N LYS A 67 -7.22 -5.26 -17.94
CA LYS A 67 -8.69 -5.11 -17.99
C LYS A 67 -9.17 -4.17 -19.11
N GLY A 68 -8.26 -3.74 -19.96
CA GLY A 68 -8.52 -2.83 -21.09
C GLY A 68 -8.23 -1.36 -20.77
N GLY A 69 -7.93 -0.62 -21.83
CA GLY A 69 -7.51 0.77 -21.76
C GLY A 69 -6.03 0.94 -21.37
N VAL A 70 -5.66 2.17 -21.08
CA VAL A 70 -4.29 2.54 -20.73
C VAL A 70 -4.20 3.10 -19.32
N VAL A 71 -3.07 2.86 -18.68
CA VAL A 71 -2.76 3.31 -17.33
C VAL A 71 -1.71 4.41 -17.41
N PRO A 72 -2.06 5.68 -17.14
CA PRO A 72 -1.08 6.75 -17.05
C PRO A 72 -0.22 6.57 -15.79
N ALA A 73 1.09 6.82 -15.92
CA ALA A 73 2.00 6.74 -14.78
C ALA A 73 3.19 7.69 -14.92
N TYR A 74 3.79 8.06 -13.79
CA TYR A 74 5.14 8.61 -13.76
C TYR A 74 6.13 7.53 -13.37
N LEU A 75 7.17 7.36 -14.19
CA LEU A 75 8.30 6.52 -13.84
C LEU A 75 9.50 7.42 -13.50
N VAL A 76 9.85 7.44 -12.21
CA VAL A 76 10.97 8.23 -11.70
C VAL A 76 12.21 7.33 -11.63
N VAL A 77 13.23 7.67 -12.40
CA VAL A 77 14.47 6.86 -12.52
C VAL A 77 15.63 7.66 -11.94
N PRO A 78 16.36 7.14 -10.95
CA PRO A 78 17.55 7.79 -10.41
C PRO A 78 18.67 7.89 -11.43
N LYS A 79 19.65 8.75 -11.15
CA LYS A 79 20.92 8.77 -11.90
C LYS A 79 21.79 7.59 -11.47
N GLY A 80 22.54 7.00 -12.43
CA GLY A 80 23.44 5.88 -12.18
C GLY A 80 22.98 4.59 -12.88
N SER A 81 23.62 3.48 -12.54
CA SER A 81 23.44 2.20 -13.23
C SER A 81 22.68 1.12 -12.46
N GLY A 82 22.29 1.37 -11.20
CA GLY A 82 21.63 0.36 -10.35
C GLY A 82 22.62 -0.72 -9.83
N PRO A 83 22.13 -1.85 -9.27
CA PRO A 83 20.70 -2.17 -9.15
C PRO A 83 19.98 -1.29 -8.11
N PHE A 84 18.83 -0.77 -8.51
CA PHE A 84 18.01 0.11 -7.68
C PHE A 84 16.91 -0.67 -6.94
N ALA A 85 16.51 -0.19 -5.77
CA ALA A 85 15.24 -0.59 -5.17
C ALA A 85 14.07 -0.06 -6.02
N ALA A 86 12.89 -0.61 -5.84
CA ALA A 86 11.68 -0.15 -6.53
C ALA A 86 10.54 0.12 -5.56
N ILE A 87 9.78 1.18 -5.82
CA ILE A 87 8.56 1.49 -5.08
C ILE A 87 7.43 1.75 -6.08
N GLU A 88 6.30 1.12 -5.87
CA GLU A 88 5.05 1.42 -6.54
C GLU A 88 4.15 2.22 -5.61
N TRP A 89 3.48 3.24 -6.16
CA TRP A 89 2.75 4.23 -5.39
C TRP A 89 1.28 4.27 -5.79
N GLY A 90 0.37 4.11 -4.81
CA GLY A 90 -1.06 4.27 -4.94
C GLY A 90 -1.53 5.58 -4.30
N HIS A 91 -2.10 6.47 -5.11
CA HIS A 91 -2.57 7.77 -4.67
C HIS A 91 -3.90 7.68 -3.88
N TRP A 92 -4.21 8.74 -3.13
CA TRP A 92 -5.50 8.91 -2.50
C TRP A 92 -6.61 9.30 -3.49
N TYR A 93 -7.85 9.20 -3.04
CA TYR A 93 -8.97 9.77 -3.76
C TYR A 93 -9.71 10.75 -2.83
N TRP A 94 -9.19 11.97 -2.72
CA TRP A 94 -9.83 13.04 -1.95
C TRP A 94 -10.55 13.97 -2.90
N GLN A 95 -11.86 14.15 -2.69
CA GLN A 95 -12.68 14.99 -3.56
C GLN A 95 -12.12 16.42 -3.60
N ASN A 96 -12.13 17.03 -4.78
CA ASN A 96 -11.59 18.37 -5.05
C ASN A 96 -10.06 18.53 -4.87
N SER A 97 -9.31 17.50 -4.53
CA SER A 97 -7.86 17.58 -4.55
C SER A 97 -7.32 17.45 -5.96
N SER A 98 -6.45 18.39 -6.36
CA SER A 98 -5.67 18.28 -7.61
C SER A 98 -4.59 17.19 -7.56
N MET A 99 -4.33 16.66 -6.37
CA MET A 99 -3.32 15.63 -6.11
C MET A 99 -3.91 14.21 -6.05
N ARG A 100 -5.20 14.00 -6.32
CA ARG A 100 -5.85 12.69 -6.35
C ARG A 100 -5.48 11.85 -7.58
N ASN A 101 -4.18 11.77 -7.87
CA ASN A 101 -3.61 11.08 -9.02
C ASN A 101 -2.11 10.84 -8.80
N ARG A 102 -1.41 10.32 -9.81
CA ARG A 102 0.03 10.05 -9.82
C ARG A 102 0.96 11.19 -9.38
N LYS A 103 0.45 12.42 -9.18
CA LYS A 103 1.25 13.55 -8.69
C LYS A 103 1.44 13.55 -7.18
N GLU A 104 0.57 12.89 -6.42
CA GLU A 104 0.57 12.95 -4.95
C GLU A 104 1.96 12.73 -4.35
N PHE A 105 2.64 11.69 -4.79
CA PHE A 105 3.95 11.31 -4.23
C PHE A 105 5.14 11.70 -5.10
N LEU A 106 4.94 12.54 -6.15
CA LEU A 106 6.01 12.81 -7.12
C LEU A 106 7.24 13.45 -6.48
N ASP A 107 7.05 14.43 -5.60
CA ASP A 107 8.18 15.10 -4.92
C ASP A 107 8.91 14.14 -3.97
N GLU A 108 8.19 13.28 -3.26
CA GLU A 108 8.78 12.25 -2.41
C GLU A 108 9.56 11.20 -3.22
N ALA A 109 9.02 10.75 -4.33
CA ALA A 109 9.68 9.82 -5.25
C ALA A 109 10.99 10.41 -5.82
N ILE A 110 10.99 11.72 -6.16
CA ILE A 110 12.20 12.43 -6.64
C ILE A 110 13.26 12.49 -5.53
N VAL A 111 12.87 12.72 -4.29
CA VAL A 111 13.80 12.71 -3.15
C VAL A 111 14.34 11.30 -2.90
N LEU A 112 13.49 10.27 -2.92
CA LEU A 112 13.90 8.88 -2.73
C LEU A 112 14.82 8.37 -3.85
N ALA A 113 14.75 8.94 -5.03
CA ALA A 113 15.69 8.61 -6.11
C ALA A 113 17.16 8.88 -5.73
N GLN A 114 17.46 9.85 -4.82
CA GLN A 114 18.79 10.07 -4.28
C GLN A 114 19.29 8.86 -3.47
N GLY A 115 18.38 8.13 -2.85
CA GLY A 115 18.65 6.88 -2.11
C GLY A 115 18.82 5.66 -3.02
N GLY A 116 18.60 5.79 -4.33
CA GLY A 116 18.68 4.70 -5.29
C GLY A 116 17.37 3.93 -5.46
N VAL A 117 16.25 4.65 -5.56
CA VAL A 117 14.91 4.09 -5.76
C VAL A 117 14.36 4.46 -7.13
N ILE A 118 13.92 3.48 -7.90
CA ILE A 118 13.01 3.68 -9.03
C ILE A 118 11.58 3.68 -8.50
N SER A 119 10.80 4.68 -8.88
CA SER A 119 9.40 4.80 -8.46
C SER A 119 8.44 4.76 -9.65
N LEU A 120 7.34 4.00 -9.51
CA LEU A 120 6.21 4.03 -10.43
C LEU A 120 5.00 4.60 -9.71
N LEU A 121 4.51 5.75 -10.17
CA LEU A 121 3.36 6.45 -9.61
C LEU A 121 2.21 6.30 -10.60
N THR A 122 1.19 5.55 -10.23
CA THR A 122 0.16 5.07 -11.16
C THR A 122 -1.17 5.81 -10.93
N ASP A 123 -1.84 6.23 -12.01
CA ASP A 123 -3.22 6.69 -11.93
C ASP A 123 -4.16 5.50 -11.79
N GLY A 124 -4.83 5.38 -10.64
CA GLY A 124 -5.94 4.45 -10.49
C GLY A 124 -7.09 4.76 -11.45
N PRO A 125 -8.02 3.83 -11.71
CA PRO A 125 -9.16 4.04 -12.62
C PRO A 125 -9.90 5.34 -12.35
N VAL A 126 -10.13 5.67 -11.08
CA VAL A 126 -10.85 6.88 -10.62
C VAL A 126 -10.16 8.21 -10.98
N ALA A 127 -8.89 8.19 -11.35
CA ALA A 127 -8.09 9.37 -11.68
C ALA A 127 -7.83 9.53 -13.19
N ARG A 128 -8.29 8.59 -14.01
CA ARG A 128 -8.03 8.57 -15.45
C ARG A 128 -8.88 9.57 -16.21
N PRO A 129 -8.38 10.12 -17.32
CA PRO A 129 -9.19 10.97 -18.19
C PRO A 129 -10.45 10.24 -18.66
N GLY A 130 -11.60 10.92 -18.60
CA GLY A 130 -12.89 10.36 -19.01
C GLY A 130 -13.56 9.47 -17.97
N HIS A 131 -13.00 9.33 -16.76
CA HIS A 131 -13.68 8.64 -15.68
C HIS A 131 -14.93 9.41 -15.25
N GLU A 132 -16.07 8.76 -15.31
CA GLU A 132 -17.35 9.28 -14.84
C GLU A 132 -17.55 8.91 -13.36
N PRO A 133 -17.72 9.90 -12.46
CA PRO A 133 -17.90 9.61 -11.04
C PRO A 133 -19.09 8.70 -10.79
N ILE A 134 -18.91 7.69 -9.96
CA ILE A 134 -19.97 6.78 -9.54
C ILE A 134 -20.86 7.51 -8.55
N LYS A 135 -22.13 7.67 -8.91
CA LYS A 135 -23.13 8.38 -8.09
C LYS A 135 -23.89 7.45 -7.15
N ASP A 136 -24.13 6.22 -7.58
CA ASP A 136 -24.77 5.21 -6.74
C ASP A 136 -23.68 4.48 -5.93
N PRO A 137 -23.70 4.58 -4.60
CA PRO A 137 -22.68 4.00 -3.77
C PRO A 137 -22.71 2.46 -3.69
N ILE A 138 -23.72 1.80 -4.26
CA ILE A 138 -23.78 0.35 -4.45
C ILE A 138 -23.74 -0.04 -5.94
N ASP A 139 -23.25 0.84 -6.82
CA ASP A 139 -22.98 0.53 -8.21
C ASP A 139 -21.84 -0.51 -8.31
N GLU A 140 -22.10 -1.58 -9.05
CA GLU A 140 -21.14 -2.67 -9.26
C GLU A 140 -19.84 -2.22 -9.93
N ARG A 141 -19.85 -1.07 -10.60
CA ARG A 141 -18.64 -0.47 -11.14
C ARG A 141 -17.60 -0.17 -10.06
N GLN A 142 -18.02 0.13 -8.81
CA GLN A 142 -17.06 0.33 -7.71
C GLN A 142 -16.18 -0.90 -7.50
N ALA A 143 -16.78 -2.08 -7.44
CA ALA A 143 -16.04 -3.33 -7.29
C ALA A 143 -15.18 -3.62 -8.53
N THR A 144 -15.72 -3.40 -9.74
CA THR A 144 -15.01 -3.61 -11.00
C THR A 144 -13.78 -2.69 -11.12
N GLU A 145 -13.94 -1.40 -10.82
CA GLU A 145 -12.85 -0.42 -10.86
C GLU A 145 -11.81 -0.69 -9.76
N PHE A 146 -12.23 -1.17 -8.60
CA PHE A 146 -11.32 -1.53 -7.53
C PHE A 146 -10.48 -2.78 -7.89
N ILE A 147 -11.10 -3.80 -8.48
CA ILE A 147 -10.39 -4.97 -9.02
C ILE A 147 -9.41 -4.53 -10.11
N GLN A 148 -9.86 -3.66 -11.02
CA GLN A 148 -8.98 -3.11 -12.07
C GLN A 148 -7.78 -2.38 -11.46
N ALA A 149 -7.98 -1.55 -10.42
CA ALA A 149 -6.90 -0.85 -9.74
C ALA A 149 -5.84 -1.82 -9.20
N VAL A 150 -6.27 -2.91 -8.54
CA VAL A 150 -5.36 -3.94 -8.01
C VAL A 150 -4.59 -4.63 -9.15
N ILE A 151 -5.27 -5.00 -10.23
CA ILE A 151 -4.63 -5.66 -11.38
C ILE A 151 -3.65 -4.73 -12.08
N ASP A 152 -4.00 -3.45 -12.23
CA ASP A 152 -3.15 -2.45 -12.88
C ASP A 152 -1.87 -2.17 -12.06
N MET A 153 -1.97 -2.17 -10.72
CA MET A 153 -0.78 -2.11 -9.85
C MET A 153 0.08 -3.37 -10.00
N ARG A 154 -0.50 -4.56 -10.04
CA ARG A 154 0.27 -5.79 -10.30
C ARG A 154 0.94 -5.76 -11.68
N ARG A 155 0.30 -5.14 -12.67
CA ARG A 155 0.88 -4.91 -14.00
C ARG A 155 1.99 -3.87 -13.96
N GLY A 156 1.86 -2.80 -13.18
CA GLY A 156 2.92 -1.83 -12.90
C GLY A 156 4.14 -2.49 -12.25
N LEU A 157 3.90 -3.42 -11.34
CA LEU A 157 4.97 -4.22 -10.74
C LEU A 157 5.67 -5.10 -11.79
N ASP A 158 4.94 -5.69 -12.77
CA ASP A 158 5.57 -6.41 -13.90
C ASP A 158 6.49 -5.48 -14.68
N LEU A 159 6.06 -4.22 -14.95
CA LEU A 159 6.87 -3.21 -15.62
C LEU A 159 8.15 -2.91 -14.85
N LEU A 160 8.06 -2.68 -13.54
CA LEU A 160 9.23 -2.43 -12.70
C LEU A 160 10.20 -3.63 -12.73
N LEU A 161 9.69 -4.84 -12.56
CA LEU A 161 10.50 -6.05 -12.46
C LEU A 161 11.05 -6.56 -13.82
N ALA A 162 10.52 -6.09 -14.94
CA ALA A 162 11.08 -6.35 -16.25
C ALA A 162 12.37 -5.55 -16.50
N ARG A 163 12.63 -4.50 -15.72
CA ARG A 163 13.83 -3.68 -15.85
C ARG A 163 15.06 -4.42 -15.31
N LYS A 164 16.18 -4.32 -16.04
CA LYS A 164 17.46 -4.93 -15.66
C LYS A 164 18.17 -4.21 -14.52
N ASP A 165 17.82 -2.94 -14.29
CA ASP A 165 18.39 -2.07 -13.26
C ASP A 165 17.60 -2.07 -11.95
N VAL A 166 16.59 -2.93 -11.80
CA VAL A 166 15.80 -3.14 -10.57
C VAL A 166 16.27 -4.38 -9.82
N ASP A 167 16.51 -4.20 -8.50
CA ASP A 167 16.70 -5.31 -7.56
C ASP A 167 15.35 -5.88 -7.13
N ARG A 168 15.02 -7.06 -7.61
CA ARG A 168 13.76 -7.75 -7.32
C ARG A 168 13.54 -8.12 -5.85
N GLN A 169 14.60 -8.06 -5.02
CA GLN A 169 14.50 -8.32 -3.58
C GLN A 169 14.24 -7.05 -2.76
N ARG A 170 14.30 -5.87 -3.38
CA ARG A 170 14.12 -4.57 -2.74
C ARG A 170 12.95 -3.81 -3.36
N VAL A 171 11.74 -4.36 -3.18
CA VAL A 171 10.50 -3.84 -3.75
C VAL A 171 9.52 -3.50 -2.63
N ALA A 172 8.96 -2.29 -2.66
CA ALA A 172 7.93 -1.86 -1.72
C ALA A 172 6.71 -1.28 -2.45
N TYR A 173 5.63 -1.17 -1.70
CA TYR A 173 4.41 -0.46 -2.08
C TYR A 173 4.11 0.62 -1.04
N VAL A 174 3.70 1.79 -1.48
CA VAL A 174 3.19 2.87 -0.63
C VAL A 174 1.84 3.30 -1.15
N GLY A 175 0.83 3.27 -0.30
CA GLY A 175 -0.51 3.69 -0.67
C GLY A 175 -1.15 4.60 0.37
N HIS A 176 -1.92 5.59 -0.10
CA HIS A 176 -2.64 6.50 0.76
C HIS A 176 -4.15 6.38 0.52
N SER A 177 -4.95 6.26 1.59
CA SER A 177 -6.41 6.21 1.51
C SER A 177 -6.88 5.15 0.49
N TYR A 178 -7.44 5.54 -0.64
CA TYR A 178 -7.78 4.62 -1.74
C TYR A 178 -6.60 3.73 -2.14
N GLY A 179 -5.39 4.31 -2.28
CA GLY A 179 -4.17 3.55 -2.55
C GLY A 179 -3.80 2.58 -1.42
N ALA A 180 -4.07 2.93 -0.16
CA ALA A 180 -3.86 2.02 0.96
C ALA A 180 -4.84 0.83 0.92
N ASN A 181 -6.09 1.07 0.51
CA ASN A 181 -7.08 0.00 0.31
C ASN A 181 -6.63 -0.98 -0.79
N VAL A 182 -6.11 -0.47 -1.92
CA VAL A 182 -5.51 -1.28 -2.97
C VAL A 182 -4.30 -2.05 -2.45
N GLY A 183 -3.40 -1.38 -1.70
CA GLY A 183 -2.22 -1.98 -1.09
C GLY A 183 -2.54 -3.09 -0.10
N ALA A 184 -3.65 -2.96 0.62
CA ALA A 184 -4.13 -4.01 1.52
C ALA A 184 -4.41 -5.33 0.77
N LEU A 185 -5.09 -5.27 -0.37
CA LEU A 185 -5.30 -6.46 -1.20
C LEU A 185 -3.98 -6.98 -1.77
N LEU A 186 -3.13 -6.08 -2.30
CA LEU A 186 -1.82 -6.46 -2.84
C LEU A 186 -0.96 -7.19 -1.82
N SER A 187 -1.07 -6.87 -0.53
CA SER A 187 -0.25 -7.48 0.53
C SER A 187 -0.47 -8.99 0.66
N GLY A 188 -1.68 -9.46 0.40
CA GLY A 188 -2.00 -10.88 0.33
C GLY A 188 -1.84 -11.50 -1.06
N LEU A 189 -1.93 -10.69 -2.13
CA LEU A 189 -1.94 -11.17 -3.51
C LEU A 189 -0.55 -11.29 -4.15
N ASP A 190 0.39 -10.41 -3.79
CA ASP A 190 1.65 -10.27 -4.54
C ASP A 190 2.91 -10.37 -3.67
N ARG A 191 3.49 -11.55 -3.65
CA ARG A 191 4.68 -11.89 -2.84
C ARG A 191 5.99 -11.24 -3.32
N ARG A 192 5.96 -10.57 -4.47
CA ARG A 192 7.12 -9.84 -5.01
C ARG A 192 7.42 -8.58 -4.20
N ILE A 193 6.38 -7.98 -3.58
CA ILE A 193 6.52 -6.83 -2.68
C ILE A 193 6.97 -7.30 -1.31
N LYS A 194 7.99 -6.64 -0.73
CA LYS A 194 8.63 -7.02 0.53
C LYS A 194 8.27 -6.11 1.70
N ALA A 195 7.80 -4.90 1.40
CA ALA A 195 7.39 -3.94 2.41
C ALA A 195 6.19 -3.12 1.90
N PHE A 196 5.25 -2.85 2.79
CA PHE A 196 4.06 -2.03 2.51
C PHE A 196 4.00 -0.86 3.49
N VAL A 197 3.66 0.32 2.99
CA VAL A 197 3.21 1.46 3.81
C VAL A 197 1.77 1.75 3.44
N LEU A 198 0.87 1.58 4.39
CA LEU A 198 -0.57 1.81 4.21
C LEU A 198 -0.98 3.02 5.07
N MET A 199 -1.29 4.13 4.41
CA MET A 199 -1.49 5.44 5.00
C MET A 199 -2.98 5.79 5.04
N ALA A 200 -3.53 6.11 6.21
CA ALA A 200 -4.90 6.61 6.40
C ALA A 200 -5.95 5.84 5.56
N GLY A 201 -5.85 4.55 5.54
CA GLY A 201 -6.71 3.62 4.80
C GLY A 201 -6.42 2.20 5.22
N SER A 202 -6.95 1.26 4.47
CA SER A 202 -6.98 -0.16 4.81
C SER A 202 -7.92 -0.44 6.00
N MET A 203 -9.02 -1.13 5.72
CA MET A 203 -10.03 -1.43 6.72
C MET A 203 -10.73 -2.73 6.34
N SER A 204 -10.83 -3.67 7.28
CA SER A 204 -11.66 -4.86 7.07
C SER A 204 -13.14 -4.50 7.06
N ASP A 205 -13.96 -5.30 6.39
CA ASP A 205 -15.41 -5.11 6.37
C ASP A 205 -16.01 -5.13 7.78
N GLU A 206 -15.48 -6.00 8.67
CA GLU A 206 -15.89 -6.07 10.08
C GLU A 206 -15.64 -4.75 10.82
N VAL A 207 -14.47 -4.13 10.63
CA VAL A 207 -14.14 -2.85 11.26
C VAL A 207 -14.90 -1.71 10.61
N ASN A 208 -15.02 -1.71 9.28
CA ASN A 208 -15.76 -0.71 8.52
C ASN A 208 -17.24 -0.66 8.97
N ALA A 209 -17.86 -1.82 9.17
CA ALA A 209 -19.24 -1.92 9.64
C ALA A 209 -19.50 -1.27 11.00
N GLN A 210 -18.47 -1.04 11.82
CA GLN A 210 -18.56 -0.37 13.13
C GLN A 210 -18.39 1.16 13.02
N THR A 211 -18.00 1.70 11.86
CA THR A 211 -17.82 3.15 11.69
C THR A 211 -19.16 3.88 11.62
N LYS A 212 -19.17 5.11 12.11
CA LYS A 212 -20.36 5.97 12.04
C LYS A 212 -20.78 6.18 10.58
N GLY A 213 -19.81 6.45 9.69
CA GLY A 213 -20.08 6.68 8.27
C GLY A 213 -20.75 5.48 7.60
N TYR A 214 -20.30 4.26 7.89
CA TYR A 214 -20.94 3.05 7.37
C TYR A 214 -22.37 2.90 7.88
N GLN A 215 -22.62 3.17 9.16
CA GLN A 215 -23.97 3.05 9.74
C GLN A 215 -24.95 4.09 9.15
N GLU A 216 -24.51 5.33 8.98
CA GLU A 216 -25.28 6.37 8.30
C GLU A 216 -25.56 5.98 6.83
N PHE A 217 -24.55 5.47 6.16
CA PHE A 217 -24.66 4.98 4.79
C PHE A 217 -25.66 3.81 4.67
N ARG A 218 -25.58 2.85 5.59
CA ARG A 218 -26.49 1.70 5.67
C ARG A 218 -27.94 2.13 5.86
N GLN A 219 -28.18 3.16 6.66
CA GLN A 219 -29.53 3.74 6.82
C GLN A 219 -30.02 4.41 5.53
N LYS A 220 -29.14 5.13 4.83
CA LYS A 220 -29.47 5.86 3.60
C LYS A 220 -29.80 4.94 2.41
N VAL A 221 -29.02 3.89 2.23
CA VAL A 221 -29.16 2.93 1.10
C VAL A 221 -30.23 1.87 1.36
N GLY A 222 -30.44 1.53 2.63
CA GLY A 222 -31.24 0.42 3.09
C GLY A 222 -30.39 -0.80 3.43
N ALA A 223 -30.62 -1.34 4.62
CA ALA A 223 -29.81 -2.41 5.19
C ALA A 223 -29.72 -3.64 4.27
N GLU A 224 -30.87 -4.14 3.80
CA GLU A 224 -30.92 -5.35 2.95
C GLU A 224 -30.09 -5.20 1.67
N LYS A 225 -30.20 -4.04 1.00
CA LYS A 225 -29.46 -3.77 -0.25
C LYS A 225 -27.95 -3.70 -0.01
N LEU A 226 -27.53 -3.01 1.05
CA LEU A 226 -26.11 -2.91 1.38
C LEU A 226 -25.53 -4.25 1.82
N ASP A 227 -26.25 -4.99 2.67
CA ASP A 227 -25.79 -6.30 3.15
C ASP A 227 -25.66 -7.29 1.97
N ALA A 228 -26.57 -7.28 1.02
CA ALA A 228 -26.48 -8.08 -0.21
C ALA A 228 -25.27 -7.67 -1.08
N PHE A 229 -25.03 -6.37 -1.22
CA PHE A 229 -23.88 -5.86 -1.97
C PHE A 229 -22.55 -6.28 -1.31
N VAL A 230 -22.41 -6.07 0.00
CA VAL A 230 -21.21 -6.47 0.76
C VAL A 230 -21.00 -7.99 0.69
N ALA A 231 -22.06 -8.78 0.85
CA ALA A 231 -21.98 -10.24 0.73
C ALA A 231 -21.50 -10.67 -0.67
N LYS A 232 -22.02 -10.07 -1.74
CA LYS A 232 -21.63 -10.34 -3.13
C LYS A 232 -20.15 -10.08 -3.38
N TYR A 233 -19.61 -9.01 -2.81
CA TYR A 233 -18.23 -8.55 -3.01
C TYR A 233 -17.33 -8.82 -1.81
N SER A 234 -17.71 -9.74 -0.92
CA SER A 234 -16.94 -10.08 0.30
C SER A 234 -15.52 -10.59 0.05
N TYR A 235 -15.21 -10.98 -1.19
CA TYR A 235 -13.84 -11.30 -1.60
C TYR A 235 -12.95 -10.06 -1.76
N LEU A 236 -13.50 -8.83 -1.68
CA LEU A 236 -12.76 -7.57 -1.65
C LEU A 236 -12.45 -7.10 -0.22
N ASP A 237 -12.89 -7.83 0.82
CA ASP A 237 -12.58 -7.51 2.21
C ASP A 237 -11.07 -7.49 2.44
N GLN A 238 -10.56 -6.31 2.75
CA GLN A 238 -9.14 -6.06 2.94
C GLN A 238 -8.54 -6.85 4.10
N GLY A 239 -9.32 -7.15 5.13
CA GLY A 239 -8.89 -7.96 6.27
C GLY A 239 -8.43 -9.35 5.87
N LYS A 240 -9.06 -9.94 4.85
CA LYS A 240 -8.70 -11.25 4.31
C LYS A 240 -7.32 -11.30 3.62
N TYR A 241 -6.79 -10.15 3.22
CA TYR A 241 -5.50 -10.05 2.54
C TYR A 241 -4.38 -9.60 3.46
N VAL A 242 -4.61 -8.57 4.28
CA VAL A 242 -3.59 -8.07 5.21
C VAL A 242 -3.22 -9.09 6.29
N SER A 243 -4.14 -9.99 6.64
CA SER A 243 -3.86 -11.13 7.52
C SER A 243 -2.89 -12.15 6.92
N HIS A 244 -2.64 -12.08 5.62
CA HIS A 244 -1.74 -12.94 4.87
C HIS A 244 -0.56 -12.16 4.26
N ALA A 245 -0.25 -10.97 4.72
CA ALA A 245 0.84 -10.17 4.17
C ALA A 245 2.24 -10.78 4.40
N ALA A 246 2.43 -11.54 5.49
CA ALA A 246 3.70 -12.20 5.79
C ALA A 246 4.24 -13.00 4.60
N PRO A 247 5.56 -12.98 4.32
CA PRO A 247 6.64 -12.38 5.13
C PRO A 247 6.91 -10.89 4.87
N ALA A 248 6.10 -10.20 4.05
CA ALA A 248 6.26 -8.76 3.86
C ALA A 248 5.98 -7.99 5.15
N VAL A 249 6.75 -6.92 5.39
CA VAL A 249 6.54 -6.04 6.54
C VAL A 249 5.49 -4.99 6.19
N VAL A 250 4.49 -4.81 7.05
CA VAL A 250 3.43 -3.80 6.85
C VAL A 250 3.59 -2.67 7.85
N PHE A 251 3.70 -1.43 7.37
CA PHE A 251 3.67 -0.23 8.19
C PHE A 251 2.33 0.49 8.01
N LEU A 252 1.54 0.52 9.07
CA LEU A 252 0.26 1.22 9.14
C LEU A 252 0.46 2.61 9.73
N GLN A 253 0.01 3.64 9.01
CA GLN A 253 0.04 5.04 9.47
C GLN A 253 -1.38 5.56 9.57
N PHE A 254 -1.85 5.87 10.78
CA PHE A 254 -3.20 6.36 11.05
C PHE A 254 -3.19 7.83 11.48
N ALA A 255 -4.22 8.56 11.07
CA ALA A 255 -4.46 9.95 11.45
C ALA A 255 -5.45 10.02 12.61
N ASN A 256 -5.12 10.72 13.72
CA ASN A 256 -6.00 10.85 14.87
C ASN A 256 -7.13 11.89 14.68
N GLN A 257 -6.96 12.81 13.72
CA GLN A 257 -7.95 13.85 13.43
C GLN A 257 -8.83 13.48 12.23
N GLU A 258 -8.97 12.18 11.99
CA GLU A 258 -9.75 11.66 10.89
C GLU A 258 -11.18 11.33 11.34
N LYS A 259 -12.15 11.51 10.43
CA LYS A 259 -13.57 11.25 10.70
C LYS A 259 -14.02 9.83 10.35
N PHE A 260 -13.26 9.16 9.47
CA PHE A 260 -13.67 7.86 8.92
C PHE A 260 -13.35 6.71 9.87
N LEU A 261 -12.24 6.80 10.61
CA LEU A 261 -11.73 5.72 11.43
C LEU A 261 -11.22 6.23 12.77
N THR A 262 -11.89 5.85 13.87
CA THR A 262 -11.41 6.21 15.21
C THR A 262 -10.15 5.41 15.57
N PRO A 263 -9.30 5.93 16.50
CA PRO A 263 -8.11 5.21 16.96
C PRO A 263 -8.41 3.79 17.45
N GLU A 264 -9.54 3.56 18.12
CA GLU A 264 -9.94 2.25 18.63
C GLU A 264 -10.24 1.28 17.48
N LEU A 265 -10.94 1.75 16.45
CA LEU A 265 -11.23 0.93 15.25
C LEU A 265 -9.97 0.69 14.42
N ALA A 266 -9.08 1.68 14.34
CA ALA A 266 -7.77 1.54 13.70
C ALA A 266 -6.92 0.47 14.39
N GLN A 267 -6.92 0.42 15.73
CA GLN A 267 -6.25 -0.63 16.50
C GLN A 267 -6.87 -2.01 16.27
N LYS A 268 -8.21 -2.12 16.18
CA LYS A 268 -8.89 -3.37 15.83
C LYS A 268 -8.45 -3.87 14.46
N HIS A 269 -8.41 -2.98 13.46
CA HIS A 269 -7.91 -3.33 12.13
C HIS A 269 -6.43 -3.75 12.17
N ALA A 270 -5.58 -2.99 12.86
CA ALA A 270 -4.17 -3.31 13.00
C ALA A 270 -3.93 -4.70 13.65
N ALA A 271 -4.83 -5.15 14.53
CA ALA A 271 -4.75 -6.48 15.13
C ALA A 271 -4.96 -7.62 14.10
N ILE A 272 -5.69 -7.36 13.01
CA ILE A 272 -5.94 -8.33 11.92
C ILE A 272 -4.70 -8.50 11.03
N VAL A 273 -3.90 -7.46 10.86
CA VAL A 273 -2.72 -7.46 9.99
C VAL A 273 -1.67 -8.44 10.53
N SER A 274 -1.14 -9.31 9.65
CA SER A 274 -0.12 -10.28 10.03
C SER A 274 1.20 -9.63 10.46
N GLU A 275 1.95 -10.31 11.31
CA GLU A 275 3.35 -9.96 11.59
C GLU A 275 4.28 -10.35 10.41
N PRO A 276 5.39 -9.62 10.17
CA PRO A 276 5.83 -8.45 10.93
C PRO A 276 5.10 -7.17 10.51
N LYS A 277 4.75 -6.33 11.48
CA LYS A 277 4.10 -5.03 11.23
C LYS A 277 4.61 -3.92 12.16
N GLN A 278 4.38 -2.68 11.73
CA GLN A 278 4.52 -1.47 12.55
C GLN A 278 3.22 -0.69 12.49
N VAL A 279 2.86 -0.02 13.58
CA VAL A 279 1.65 0.80 13.67
C VAL A 279 2.01 2.11 14.33
N LYS A 280 1.66 3.24 13.68
CA LYS A 280 1.82 4.58 14.27
C LYS A 280 0.58 5.43 14.05
N PHE A 281 0.29 6.25 15.05
CA PHE A 281 -0.77 7.24 15.04
C PHE A 281 -0.17 8.64 15.04
N TYR A 282 -0.73 9.55 14.26
CA TYR A 282 -0.22 10.91 14.09
C TYR A 282 -1.31 11.93 14.40
N GLU A 283 -0.95 13.00 15.11
CA GLU A 283 -1.81 14.16 15.31
C GLU A 283 -1.91 14.95 14.00
N ALA A 284 -2.74 14.46 13.10
CA ALA A 284 -2.86 14.95 11.74
C ALA A 284 -4.23 14.65 11.16
N PRO A 285 -4.68 15.42 10.15
CA PRO A 285 -5.83 15.07 9.32
C PRO A 285 -5.52 13.90 8.39
N HIS A 286 -6.48 13.50 7.58
CA HIS A 286 -6.39 12.38 6.62
C HIS A 286 -5.14 12.43 5.71
N SER A 287 -4.70 13.64 5.31
CA SER A 287 -3.49 13.85 4.50
C SER A 287 -2.18 13.47 5.20
N LEU A 288 -2.23 13.21 6.51
CA LEU A 288 -1.07 13.02 7.38
C LEU A 288 -0.15 14.27 7.41
N ASN A 289 1.00 14.16 8.05
CA ASN A 289 1.91 15.29 8.28
C ASN A 289 3.37 14.95 7.94
N ALA A 290 4.26 15.93 8.15
CA ALA A 290 5.70 15.76 7.90
C ALA A 290 6.36 14.71 8.81
N GLU A 291 5.81 14.45 10.01
CA GLU A 291 6.30 13.40 10.90
C GLU A 291 6.02 12.02 10.30
N ALA A 292 4.78 11.78 9.88
CA ALA A 292 4.40 10.53 9.21
C ALA A 292 5.25 10.28 7.95
N ARG A 293 5.57 11.35 7.19
CA ARG A 293 6.46 11.26 6.04
C ARG A 293 7.88 10.87 6.42
N ARG A 294 8.47 11.48 7.46
CA ARG A 294 9.81 11.09 7.93
C ARG A 294 9.86 9.63 8.36
N ASP A 295 8.86 9.18 9.10
CA ASP A 295 8.80 7.81 9.59
C ASP A 295 8.71 6.80 8.44
N ARG A 296 7.86 7.04 7.42
CA ARG A 296 7.78 6.12 6.27
C ARG A 296 9.04 6.13 5.41
N ILE A 297 9.70 7.29 5.24
CA ILE A 297 10.98 7.35 4.53
C ILE A 297 12.06 6.60 5.31
N GLN A 298 12.11 6.71 6.63
CA GLN A 298 13.01 5.92 7.46
C GLN A 298 12.71 4.42 7.31
N PHE A 299 11.46 4.02 7.46
CA PHE A 299 11.03 2.63 7.28
C PHE A 299 11.44 2.08 5.90
N LEU A 300 11.17 2.81 4.83
CA LEU A 300 11.56 2.42 3.47
C LEU A 300 13.08 2.35 3.31
N THR A 301 13.82 3.27 3.93
CA THR A 301 15.30 3.27 3.92
C THR A 301 15.84 1.99 4.55
N GLU A 302 15.28 1.57 5.67
CA GLU A 302 15.67 0.35 6.37
C GLU A 302 15.28 -0.92 5.58
N GLN A 303 14.01 -1.03 5.17
CA GLN A 303 13.50 -2.23 4.49
C GLN A 303 14.12 -2.45 3.10
N LEU A 304 14.37 -1.37 2.37
CA LEU A 304 14.96 -1.41 1.02
C LEU A 304 16.47 -1.21 1.01
N LYS A 305 17.11 -1.05 2.17
CA LYS A 305 18.56 -0.81 2.32
C LYS A 305 19.05 0.34 1.43
N LEU A 306 18.34 1.47 1.51
CA LEU A 306 18.65 2.64 0.72
C LEU A 306 19.87 3.38 1.25
N LYS A 307 20.48 4.20 0.41
CA LYS A 307 21.45 5.20 0.86
C LYS A 307 20.73 6.23 1.72
N ARG A 308 21.38 6.69 2.78
CA ARG A 308 20.85 7.73 3.67
C ARG A 308 20.53 8.99 2.87
N LEU A 309 19.33 9.50 3.07
CA LEU A 309 18.86 10.74 2.44
C LEU A 309 19.24 11.95 3.31
N PRO A 310 19.54 13.11 2.70
CA PRO A 310 19.75 14.35 3.45
C PRO A 310 18.44 14.79 4.13
N GLU A 311 18.51 15.12 5.43
CA GLU A 311 17.34 15.61 6.17
C GLU A 311 16.71 16.86 5.54
N ALA A 312 17.51 17.77 5.01
CA ALA A 312 17.02 18.95 4.31
C ALA A 312 16.21 18.60 3.06
N ALA A 313 16.54 17.51 2.36
CA ALA A 313 15.77 17.06 1.20
C ALA A 313 14.41 16.50 1.62
N ILE A 314 14.36 15.74 2.74
CA ILE A 314 13.11 15.20 3.30
C ILE A 314 12.22 16.34 3.81
N ALA A 315 12.79 17.29 4.54
CA ALA A 315 12.06 18.46 5.07
C ALA A 315 11.56 19.40 3.97
N GLY A 316 12.22 19.43 2.82
CA GLY A 316 11.82 20.22 1.66
C GLY A 316 10.64 19.65 0.85
N ILE A 317 10.18 18.41 1.14
CA ILE A 317 9.00 17.84 0.48
C ILE A 317 7.75 18.58 0.97
N PRO A 318 6.90 19.14 0.07
CA PRO A 318 5.69 19.82 0.47
C PRO A 318 4.72 18.89 1.22
N ASN A 319 4.01 19.45 2.20
CA ASN A 319 2.88 18.73 2.79
C ASN A 319 1.73 18.66 1.77
N LEU A 320 1.05 17.52 1.75
CA LEU A 320 -0.14 17.36 0.95
C LEU A 320 -1.23 18.29 1.49
N TYR A 321 -1.74 19.18 0.62
CA TYR A 321 -2.88 20.01 0.97
C TYR A 321 -4.17 19.21 0.85
N GLN A 322 -4.92 19.16 1.94
CA GLN A 322 -6.25 18.58 1.99
C GLN A 322 -7.30 19.69 1.86
N PRO A 323 -8.01 19.76 0.72
CA PRO A 323 -9.16 20.65 0.61
C PRO A 323 -10.23 20.30 1.64
N PRO A 324 -11.08 21.27 2.07
CA PRO A 324 -12.27 20.97 2.86
C PRO A 324 -13.10 19.85 2.20
N ASP A 325 -13.71 18.99 3.02
CA ASP A 325 -14.66 18.00 2.53
C ASP A 325 -15.93 18.74 2.04
N PRO A 326 -16.35 18.57 0.77
CA PRO A 326 -17.53 19.27 0.24
C PRO A 326 -18.84 18.82 0.90
N ASN A 327 -18.82 17.75 1.71
CA ASN A 327 -19.98 17.26 2.45
C ASN A 327 -20.00 17.77 3.91
N GLU A 328 -19.09 18.62 4.32
CA GLU A 328 -19.06 19.38 5.56
C GLU A 328 -19.70 20.76 5.35
#